data_d44d7f22a891ea67cc754339fdb8d5cf
#
_entry.id   d44d7f22a891ea67cc754339fdb8d5cf
#
_cell.length_a   1.000
_cell.length_b   1.000
_cell.length_c   1.000
_cell.angle_alpha   90.00
_cell.angle_beta   90.00
_cell.angle_gamma   90.00
#
_symmetry.space_group_name_H-M   'P 1'
#
loop_
_entity.id
_entity.type
_entity.pdbx_description
1 polymer ?
#
loop_
_entity_poly.entity_id
_entity_poly.type
_entity_poly.pdbx_seq_one_letter_code
_entity_poly.pdbx_strand_id
1 'polypeptide(L)'
;MTTTLTPNDLGELKTKQQATWASGNYAVIGTTLQIIGEELAEVVDIAAGSKVLDVAAGNGNASLAAARRGADVIASDYVDTLLGLAQRRADAEGLHIVTEVADAENLPYGDNEFDTVLSTVGVMFAPNPERSAAELVRVTKPGGKIGLANWTPEGFIGQMFKIVGAHVPPPAGVPSPLLWGTDAALNERLGADCTIEITRKHFVFRYRSADDFFDTFITYYGPTLKAWGALDDTGKQSFRSQLVALADGANRATGSLAVPAEYLEVVATKR
;
A
#
# COMPACT_ATOMS: atom_id res chain seq x y z
N MET A 1 10.01 -27.24 -3.55
CA MET A 1 11.13 -26.49 -4.15
C MET A 1 10.61 -25.10 -4.44
N THR A 2 11.08 -24.09 -3.72
CA THR A 2 10.72 -22.68 -3.96
C THR A 2 11.46 -22.26 -5.22
N THR A 3 10.73 -21.98 -6.30
CA THR A 3 11.33 -21.47 -7.54
C THR A 3 11.79 -20.03 -7.26
N THR A 4 13.09 -19.81 -7.20
CA THR A 4 13.62 -18.45 -7.05
C THR A 4 13.48 -17.74 -8.41
N LEU A 5 12.81 -16.58 -8.43
CA LEU A 5 12.65 -15.75 -9.62
C LEU A 5 14.00 -15.22 -10.09
N THR A 6 14.24 -15.27 -11.39
CA THR A 6 15.43 -14.63 -11.99
C THR A 6 15.23 -13.10 -12.06
N PRO A 7 16.32 -12.31 -12.23
CA PRO A 7 16.17 -10.86 -12.45
C PRO A 7 15.25 -10.48 -13.62
N ASN A 8 15.26 -11.27 -14.70
CA ASN A 8 14.36 -11.06 -15.84
C ASN A 8 12.89 -11.31 -15.47
N ASP A 9 12.61 -12.39 -14.72
CA ASP A 9 11.27 -12.69 -14.25
C ASP A 9 10.74 -11.57 -13.36
N LEU A 10 11.57 -11.00 -12.49
CA LEU A 10 11.22 -9.86 -11.64
C LEU A 10 10.93 -8.60 -12.46
N GLY A 11 11.70 -8.33 -13.52
CA GLY A 11 11.48 -7.18 -14.41
C GLY A 11 10.14 -7.27 -15.16
N GLU A 12 9.82 -8.44 -15.71
CA GLU A 12 8.52 -8.69 -16.37
C GLU A 12 7.35 -8.58 -15.38
N LEU A 13 7.54 -9.11 -14.16
CA LEU A 13 6.55 -9.04 -13.11
C LEU A 13 6.25 -7.59 -12.72
N LYS A 14 7.28 -6.76 -12.49
CA LYS A 14 7.13 -5.33 -12.18
C LYS A 14 6.39 -4.59 -13.29
N THR A 15 6.71 -4.86 -14.55
CA THR A 15 6.01 -4.26 -15.70
C THR A 15 4.52 -4.62 -15.68
N LYS A 16 4.17 -5.87 -15.39
CA LYS A 16 2.76 -6.32 -15.27
C LYS A 16 2.06 -5.69 -14.07
N GLN A 17 2.74 -5.59 -12.93
CA GLN A 17 2.20 -4.94 -11.74
C GLN A 17 1.98 -3.44 -11.97
N GLN A 18 2.94 -2.74 -12.56
CA GLN A 18 2.81 -1.33 -12.93
C GLN A 18 1.59 -1.10 -13.83
N ALA A 19 1.43 -1.93 -14.87
CA ALA A 19 0.24 -1.87 -15.74
C ALA A 19 -1.07 -2.19 -14.99
N THR A 20 -1.01 -3.03 -13.96
CA THR A 20 -2.17 -3.34 -13.11
C THR A 20 -2.54 -2.13 -12.25
N TRP A 21 -1.58 -1.50 -11.57
CA TRP A 21 -1.81 -0.31 -10.75
C TRP A 21 -2.16 0.94 -11.56
N ALA A 22 -1.66 1.04 -12.79
CA ALA A 22 -2.07 2.09 -13.74
C ALA A 22 -3.48 1.89 -14.31
N SER A 23 -4.08 0.69 -14.13
CA SER A 23 -5.43 0.41 -14.63
C SER A 23 -6.51 0.87 -13.65
N GLY A 24 -7.69 1.20 -14.16
CA GLY A 24 -8.77 1.77 -13.36
C GLY A 24 -8.48 3.21 -12.91
N ASN A 25 -8.90 3.55 -11.71
CA ASN A 25 -8.60 4.83 -11.06
C ASN A 25 -8.47 4.60 -9.56
N TYR A 26 -7.28 4.16 -9.13
CA TYR A 26 -7.02 3.86 -7.72
C TYR A 26 -7.38 5.04 -6.78
N ALA A 27 -7.28 6.29 -7.24
CA ALA A 27 -7.58 7.46 -6.41
C ALA A 27 -9.01 7.46 -5.85
N VAL A 28 -9.97 6.83 -6.53
CA VAL A 28 -11.36 6.69 -6.03
C VAL A 28 -11.38 5.92 -4.69
N ILE A 29 -10.56 4.89 -4.57
CA ILE A 29 -10.42 4.10 -3.34
C ILE A 29 -9.35 4.71 -2.44
N GLY A 30 -8.18 5.03 -3.00
CA GLY A 30 -7.05 5.56 -2.26
C GLY A 30 -7.39 6.82 -1.45
N THR A 31 -8.17 7.74 -2.01
CA THR A 31 -8.59 8.96 -1.28
C THR A 31 -9.43 8.64 -0.03
N THR A 32 -10.20 7.55 -0.02
CA THR A 32 -10.95 7.15 1.19
C THR A 32 -10.04 6.71 2.33
N LEU A 33 -8.82 6.27 2.01
CA LEU A 33 -7.79 5.82 2.97
C LEU A 33 -6.94 6.98 3.52
N GLN A 34 -7.25 8.22 3.21
CA GLN A 34 -6.45 9.39 3.62
C GLN A 34 -6.14 9.40 5.11
N ILE A 35 -7.11 9.02 5.95
CA ILE A 35 -6.94 8.97 7.42
C ILE A 35 -5.76 8.08 7.85
N ILE A 36 -5.48 6.98 7.13
CA ILE A 36 -4.34 6.10 7.45
C ILE A 36 -3.02 6.87 7.28
N GLY A 37 -2.89 7.66 6.21
CA GLY A 37 -1.72 8.51 5.99
C GLY A 37 -1.57 9.60 7.04
N GLU A 38 -2.68 10.21 7.48
CA GLU A 38 -2.68 11.23 8.54
C GLU A 38 -2.26 10.66 9.89
N GLU A 39 -2.84 9.51 10.29
CA GLU A 39 -2.50 8.85 11.54
C GLU A 39 -1.04 8.37 11.55
N LEU A 40 -0.55 7.82 10.43
CA LEU A 40 0.84 7.42 10.28
C LEU A 40 1.79 8.61 10.39
N ALA A 41 1.49 9.73 9.72
CA ALA A 41 2.29 10.95 9.79
C ALA A 41 2.32 11.54 11.20
N GLU A 42 1.23 11.40 11.97
CA GLU A 42 1.16 11.82 13.37
C GLU A 42 2.01 10.94 14.28
N VAL A 43 1.87 9.61 14.18
CA VAL A 43 2.57 8.69 15.10
C VAL A 43 4.08 8.67 14.87
N VAL A 44 4.55 8.88 13.63
CA VAL A 44 5.99 9.03 13.36
C VAL A 44 6.53 10.37 13.81
N ASP A 45 5.66 11.31 14.20
CA ASP A 45 6.02 12.63 14.74
C ASP A 45 6.89 13.43 13.75
N ILE A 46 6.32 13.71 12.58
CA ILE A 46 7.00 14.45 11.51
C ILE A 46 7.25 15.87 11.92
N ALA A 47 8.52 16.28 11.96
CA ALA A 47 8.91 17.66 12.26
C ALA A 47 8.83 18.55 11.02
N ALA A 48 8.42 19.81 11.19
CA ALA A 48 8.46 20.79 10.12
C ALA A 48 9.92 21.02 9.66
N GLY A 49 10.13 21.08 8.33
CA GLY A 49 11.44 21.19 7.69
C GLY A 49 12.22 19.86 7.64
N SER A 50 11.67 18.74 8.13
CA SER A 50 12.31 17.43 7.95
C SER A 50 12.17 16.94 6.52
N LYS A 51 13.17 16.19 6.03
CA LYS A 51 13.17 15.58 4.70
C LYS A 51 12.43 14.24 4.76
N VAL A 52 11.31 14.15 4.07
CA VAL A 52 10.43 12.97 4.07
C VAL A 52 10.37 12.35 2.68
N LEU A 53 10.53 11.02 2.61
CA LEU A 53 10.27 10.23 1.42
C LEU A 53 9.01 9.39 1.63
N ASP A 54 8.04 9.49 0.74
CA ASP A 54 6.89 8.59 0.66
C ASP A 54 7.11 7.58 -0.48
N VAL A 55 7.29 6.29 -0.14
CA VAL A 55 7.63 5.21 -1.07
C VAL A 55 6.38 4.46 -1.49
N ALA A 56 6.20 4.27 -2.80
CA ALA A 56 4.97 3.77 -3.40
C ALA A 56 3.77 4.63 -2.97
N ALA A 57 3.93 5.93 -3.14
CA ALA A 57 3.04 6.98 -2.63
C ALA A 57 1.64 6.95 -3.24
N GLY A 58 1.47 6.33 -4.41
CA GLY A 58 0.20 6.28 -5.11
C GLY A 58 -0.34 7.67 -5.39
N ASN A 59 -1.55 7.95 -4.93
CA ASN A 59 -2.17 9.27 -5.05
C ASN A 59 -1.85 10.24 -3.88
N GLY A 60 -0.79 9.96 -3.09
CA GLY A 60 -0.14 10.90 -2.19
C GLY A 60 -0.76 11.04 -0.79
N ASN A 61 -1.39 10.02 -0.23
CA ASN A 61 -2.03 10.15 1.09
C ASN A 61 -1.04 10.50 2.20
N ALA A 62 0.08 9.78 2.32
CA ALA A 62 1.10 10.06 3.32
C ALA A 62 1.95 11.27 2.93
N SER A 63 2.22 11.47 1.65
CA SER A 63 2.92 12.66 1.14
C SER A 63 2.23 13.96 1.54
N LEU A 64 0.90 14.04 1.33
CA LEU A 64 0.11 15.22 1.68
C LEU A 64 0.02 15.41 3.20
N ALA A 65 -0.11 14.32 3.94
CA ALA A 65 -0.11 14.36 5.40
C ALA A 65 1.22 14.91 5.96
N ALA A 66 2.36 14.50 5.39
CA ALA A 66 3.67 15.03 5.73
C ALA A 66 3.83 16.52 5.34
N ALA A 67 3.37 16.88 4.13
CA ALA A 67 3.43 18.26 3.65
C ALA A 67 2.57 19.22 4.51
N ARG A 68 1.40 18.80 5.00
CA ARG A 68 0.57 19.55 5.94
C ARG A 68 1.28 19.82 7.28
N ARG A 69 2.27 19.00 7.65
CA ARG A 69 3.13 19.17 8.84
C ARG A 69 4.36 20.04 8.56
N GLY A 70 4.47 20.58 7.34
CA GLY A 70 5.56 21.45 6.94
C GLY A 70 6.86 20.72 6.61
N ALA A 71 6.83 19.45 6.29
CA ALA A 71 7.98 18.69 5.83
C ALA A 71 8.33 18.99 4.37
N ASP A 72 9.60 18.79 4.02
CA ASP A 72 10.09 18.75 2.63
C ASP A 72 9.87 17.34 2.07
N VAL A 73 8.88 17.18 1.20
CA VAL A 73 8.36 15.86 0.81
C VAL A 73 8.74 15.50 -0.62
N ILE A 74 9.30 14.29 -0.78
CA ILE A 74 9.40 13.58 -2.05
C ILE A 74 8.38 12.42 -2.04
N ALA A 75 7.46 12.42 -3.00
CA ALA A 75 6.52 11.33 -3.27
C ALA A 75 7.06 10.48 -4.40
N SER A 76 7.43 9.23 -4.13
CA SER A 76 7.96 8.31 -5.12
C SER A 76 7.00 7.17 -5.41
N ASP A 77 6.80 6.85 -6.68
CA ASP A 77 6.03 5.69 -7.14
C ASP A 77 6.54 5.27 -8.53
N TYR A 78 6.40 4.01 -8.88
CA TYR A 78 6.77 3.57 -10.24
C TYR A 78 5.64 3.81 -11.27
N VAL A 79 4.45 4.25 -10.84
CA VAL A 79 3.30 4.60 -11.68
C VAL A 79 3.14 6.12 -11.78
N ASP A 80 3.69 6.71 -12.82
CA ASP A 80 3.67 8.16 -13.07
C ASP A 80 2.25 8.78 -13.02
N THR A 81 1.26 8.08 -13.54
CA THR A 81 -0.14 8.57 -13.53
C THR A 81 -0.70 8.74 -12.11
N LEU A 82 -0.28 7.94 -11.14
CA LEU A 82 -0.67 8.09 -9.73
C LEU A 82 0.03 9.30 -9.11
N LEU A 83 1.30 9.52 -9.41
CA LEU A 83 2.04 10.72 -8.98
C LEU A 83 1.40 12.00 -9.52
N GLY A 84 0.94 11.98 -10.77
CA GLY A 84 0.17 13.11 -11.33
C GLY A 84 -1.15 13.37 -10.58
N LEU A 85 -1.77 12.34 -9.95
CA LEU A 85 -2.91 12.53 -9.06
C LEU A 85 -2.48 13.13 -7.72
N ALA A 86 -1.37 12.67 -7.15
CA ALA A 86 -0.80 13.23 -5.92
C ALA A 86 -0.48 14.72 -6.09
N GLN A 87 0.17 15.11 -7.20
CA GLN A 87 0.49 16.50 -7.50
C GLN A 87 -0.77 17.38 -7.59
N ARG A 88 -1.80 16.92 -8.32
CA ARG A 88 -3.07 17.69 -8.42
C ARG A 88 -3.74 17.89 -7.06
N ARG A 89 -3.66 16.92 -6.17
CA ARG A 89 -4.18 17.05 -4.80
C ARG A 89 -3.35 18.06 -3.99
N ALA A 90 -2.02 18.02 -4.09
CA ALA A 90 -1.14 18.99 -3.45
C ALA A 90 -1.45 20.42 -3.92
N ASP A 91 -1.56 20.61 -5.24
CA ASP A 91 -1.89 21.91 -5.83
C ASP A 91 -3.23 22.45 -5.34
N ALA A 92 -4.26 21.58 -5.24
CA ALA A 92 -5.60 21.95 -4.77
C ALA A 92 -5.61 22.39 -3.29
N GLU A 93 -4.66 21.92 -2.50
CA GLU A 93 -4.50 22.29 -1.09
C GLU A 93 -3.43 23.38 -0.86
N GLY A 94 -2.77 23.85 -1.93
CA GLY A 94 -1.65 24.80 -1.82
C GLY A 94 -0.41 24.22 -1.12
N LEU A 95 -0.25 22.89 -1.17
CA LEU A 95 0.88 22.17 -0.61
C LEU A 95 1.99 22.01 -1.65
N HIS A 96 3.23 21.93 -1.18
CA HIS A 96 4.38 21.63 -2.03
C HIS A 96 4.88 20.20 -1.78
N ILE A 97 4.92 19.38 -2.82
CA ILE A 97 5.58 18.08 -2.84
C ILE A 97 6.39 17.96 -4.14
N VAL A 98 7.45 17.15 -4.11
CA VAL A 98 8.17 16.75 -5.32
C VAL A 98 7.73 15.35 -5.68
N THR A 99 7.36 15.10 -6.94
CA THR A 99 6.98 13.76 -7.40
C THR A 99 8.09 13.15 -8.25
N GLU A 100 8.50 11.92 -7.97
CA GLU A 100 9.58 11.24 -8.67
C GLU A 100 9.21 9.78 -9.01
N VAL A 101 9.42 9.38 -10.26
CA VAL A 101 9.22 7.98 -10.67
C VAL A 101 10.39 7.15 -10.16
N ALA A 102 10.10 6.21 -9.24
CA ALA A 102 11.13 5.36 -8.64
C ALA A 102 10.59 3.95 -8.32
N ASP A 103 11.49 2.97 -8.36
CA ASP A 103 11.25 1.60 -7.93
C ASP A 103 11.61 1.45 -6.44
N ALA A 104 10.66 1.01 -5.62
CA ALA A 104 10.86 0.78 -4.19
C ALA A 104 11.99 -0.22 -3.87
N GLU A 105 12.36 -1.07 -4.83
CA GLU A 105 13.46 -2.02 -4.69
C GLU A 105 14.82 -1.47 -5.18
N ASN A 106 14.84 -0.24 -5.70
CA ASN A 106 16.06 0.42 -6.18
C ASN A 106 15.85 1.94 -6.19
N LEU A 107 15.81 2.52 -4.99
CA LEU A 107 15.55 3.95 -4.80
C LEU A 107 16.74 4.79 -5.28
N PRO A 108 16.51 5.85 -6.08
CA PRO A 108 17.58 6.67 -6.67
C PRO A 108 18.16 7.71 -5.69
N TYR A 109 18.14 7.41 -4.39
CA TYR A 109 18.58 8.32 -3.32
C TYR A 109 19.83 7.80 -2.63
N GLY A 110 20.56 8.71 -2.01
CA GLY A 110 21.76 8.39 -1.24
C GLY A 110 21.45 7.66 0.09
N ASP A 111 22.48 7.04 0.67
CA ASP A 111 22.37 6.44 1.99
C ASP A 111 22.16 7.53 3.04
N ASN A 112 21.28 7.26 4.01
CA ASN A 112 21.02 8.15 5.15
C ASN A 112 20.58 9.56 4.72
N GLU A 113 19.70 9.65 3.74
CA GLU A 113 19.29 10.91 3.14
C GLU A 113 18.04 11.52 3.81
N PHE A 114 17.11 10.68 4.31
CA PHE A 114 15.82 11.11 4.81
C PHE A 114 15.70 11.00 6.34
N ASP A 115 15.05 11.98 6.95
CA ASP A 115 14.71 11.98 8.37
C ASP A 115 13.57 11.00 8.65
N THR A 116 12.62 10.91 7.70
CA THR A 116 11.49 9.97 7.77
C THR A 116 11.22 9.36 6.39
N VAL A 117 10.94 8.05 6.37
CA VAL A 117 10.50 7.31 5.19
C VAL A 117 9.13 6.73 5.47
N LEU A 118 8.15 6.97 4.60
CA LEU A 118 6.78 6.51 4.74
C LEU A 118 6.42 5.52 3.64
N SER A 119 5.50 4.59 3.93
CA SER A 119 4.78 3.85 2.90
C SER A 119 3.42 3.38 3.44
N THR A 120 2.36 3.90 2.86
CA THR A 120 0.98 3.58 3.27
C THR A 120 0.34 2.63 2.26
N VAL A 121 0.26 1.35 2.63
CA VAL A 121 -0.33 0.28 1.77
C VAL A 121 0.33 0.23 0.39
N GLY A 122 1.62 0.57 0.32
CA GLY A 122 2.37 0.70 -0.93
C GLY A 122 3.47 -0.35 -1.07
N VAL A 123 4.56 -0.22 -0.29
CA VAL A 123 5.74 -1.09 -0.36
C VAL A 123 5.43 -2.58 -0.19
N MET A 124 4.34 -2.91 0.49
CA MET A 124 3.90 -4.30 0.67
C MET A 124 3.66 -5.04 -0.68
N PHE A 125 3.43 -4.31 -1.76
CA PHE A 125 3.22 -4.89 -3.09
C PHE A 125 4.50 -5.04 -3.92
N ALA A 126 5.65 -4.60 -3.40
CA ALA A 126 6.93 -4.83 -4.07
C ALA A 126 7.23 -6.34 -4.15
N PRO A 127 7.57 -6.88 -5.34
CA PRO A 127 7.75 -8.31 -5.53
C PRO A 127 8.98 -8.89 -4.80
N ASN A 128 9.95 -8.06 -4.44
CA ASN A 128 11.09 -8.44 -3.61
C ASN A 128 11.06 -7.67 -2.28
N PRO A 129 10.36 -8.21 -1.27
CA PRO A 129 10.17 -7.52 0.00
C PRO A 129 11.46 -7.33 0.80
N GLU A 130 12.45 -8.22 0.66
CA GLU A 130 13.75 -8.08 1.32
C GLU A 130 14.53 -6.90 0.73
N ARG A 131 14.49 -6.76 -0.60
CA ARG A 131 15.16 -5.66 -1.29
C ARG A 131 14.50 -4.32 -0.96
N SER A 132 13.18 -4.25 -0.98
CA SER A 132 12.48 -3.01 -0.62
C SER A 132 12.70 -2.63 0.84
N ALA A 133 12.70 -3.58 1.78
CA ALA A 133 13.03 -3.31 3.18
C ALA A 133 14.45 -2.76 3.34
N ALA A 134 15.43 -3.37 2.65
CA ALA A 134 16.82 -2.89 2.66
C ALA A 134 16.94 -1.45 2.12
N GLU A 135 16.20 -1.10 1.07
CA GLU A 135 16.19 0.26 0.52
C GLU A 135 15.57 1.27 1.50
N LEU A 136 14.43 0.93 2.15
CA LEU A 136 13.84 1.79 3.17
C LEU A 136 14.85 2.09 4.29
N VAL A 137 15.53 1.06 4.79
CA VAL A 137 16.58 1.22 5.82
C VAL A 137 17.75 2.04 5.30
N ARG A 138 18.25 1.74 4.10
CA ARG A 138 19.42 2.40 3.51
C ARG A 138 19.25 3.91 3.40
N VAL A 139 18.09 4.35 2.89
CA VAL A 139 17.86 5.79 2.65
C VAL A 139 17.47 6.56 3.92
N THR A 140 17.06 5.88 4.98
CA THR A 140 16.72 6.50 6.27
C THR A 140 18.00 6.82 7.05
N LYS A 141 18.08 8.02 7.65
CA LYS A 141 19.18 8.43 8.54
C LYS A 141 19.23 7.57 9.80
N PRO A 142 20.42 7.39 10.44
CA PRO A 142 20.49 6.90 11.82
C PRO A 142 19.62 7.78 12.76
N GLY A 143 18.81 7.14 13.60
CA GLY A 143 17.81 7.82 14.43
C GLY A 143 16.56 8.28 13.69
N GLY A 144 16.53 8.19 12.35
CA GLY A 144 15.35 8.48 11.53
C GLY A 144 14.29 7.38 11.63
N LYS A 145 13.09 7.67 11.19
CA LYS A 145 11.93 6.79 11.32
C LYS A 145 11.44 6.27 9.98
N ILE A 146 11.04 4.99 9.96
CA ILE A 146 10.31 4.36 8.87
C ILE A 146 8.88 4.11 9.35
N GLY A 147 7.90 4.78 8.74
CA GLY A 147 6.48 4.61 9.02
C GLY A 147 5.80 3.76 7.97
N LEU A 148 5.15 2.67 8.38
CA LEU A 148 4.45 1.77 7.46
C LEU A 148 3.00 1.54 7.90
N ALA A 149 2.09 1.40 6.92
CA ALA A 149 0.76 0.86 7.13
C ALA A 149 0.53 -0.31 6.18
N ASN A 150 0.27 -1.50 6.71
CA ASN A 150 0.18 -2.73 5.93
C ASN A 150 -1.04 -3.56 6.34
N TRP A 151 -1.84 -4.02 5.37
CA TRP A 151 -2.98 -4.90 5.63
C TRP A 151 -2.55 -6.24 6.23
N THR A 152 -3.28 -6.72 7.24
CA THR A 152 -3.03 -8.02 7.85
C THR A 152 -3.62 -9.19 7.04
N PRO A 153 -3.03 -10.39 7.11
CA PRO A 153 -3.55 -11.58 6.42
C PRO A 153 -4.93 -12.02 6.91
N GLU A 154 -5.26 -11.75 8.18
CA GLU A 154 -6.51 -12.13 8.84
C GLU A 154 -7.62 -11.10 8.64
N GLY A 155 -7.24 -9.84 8.37
CA GLY A 155 -8.16 -8.73 8.15
C GLY A 155 -8.99 -8.89 6.87
N PHE A 156 -9.97 -8.00 6.72
CA PHE A 156 -10.90 -8.00 5.58
C PHE A 156 -10.18 -8.01 4.21
N ILE A 157 -9.18 -7.14 4.04
CA ILE A 157 -8.41 -7.07 2.79
C ILE A 157 -7.59 -8.34 2.57
N GLY A 158 -7.04 -8.95 3.64
CA GLY A 158 -6.35 -10.23 3.55
C GLY A 158 -7.28 -11.36 3.07
N GLN A 159 -8.50 -11.41 3.59
CA GLN A 159 -9.52 -12.37 3.15
C GLN A 159 -9.97 -12.11 1.71
N MET A 160 -10.13 -10.83 1.33
CA MET A 160 -10.41 -10.46 -0.06
C MET A 160 -9.31 -10.96 -1.00
N PHE A 161 -8.03 -10.80 -0.64
CA PHE A 161 -6.92 -11.28 -1.48
C PHE A 161 -6.87 -12.81 -1.58
N LYS A 162 -7.29 -13.54 -0.54
CA LYS A 162 -7.45 -15.01 -0.64
C LYS A 162 -8.50 -15.40 -1.67
N ILE A 163 -9.63 -14.69 -1.70
CA ILE A 163 -10.68 -14.92 -2.72
C ILE A 163 -10.15 -14.60 -4.11
N VAL A 164 -9.52 -13.43 -4.29
CA VAL A 164 -8.91 -13.04 -5.57
C VAL A 164 -7.90 -14.09 -6.04
N GLY A 165 -7.00 -14.53 -5.17
CA GLY A 165 -5.97 -15.52 -5.49
C GLY A 165 -6.51 -16.93 -5.77
N ALA A 166 -7.69 -17.28 -5.22
CA ALA A 166 -8.36 -18.56 -5.53
C ALA A 166 -8.94 -18.57 -6.97
N HIS A 167 -9.34 -17.40 -7.47
CA HIS A 167 -9.87 -17.27 -8.83
C HIS A 167 -8.77 -16.95 -9.86
N VAL A 168 -7.80 -16.14 -9.49
CA VAL A 168 -6.67 -15.76 -10.33
C VAL A 168 -5.39 -15.90 -9.50
N PRO A 169 -4.75 -17.08 -9.54
CA PRO A 169 -3.55 -17.33 -8.74
C PRO A 169 -2.43 -16.34 -9.05
N PRO A 170 -1.72 -15.85 -8.01
CA PRO A 170 -0.55 -15.00 -8.21
C PRO A 170 0.57 -15.77 -8.92
N PRO A 171 1.51 -15.09 -9.57
CA PRO A 171 2.68 -15.72 -10.17
C PRO A 171 3.45 -16.57 -9.16
N ALA A 172 3.92 -17.74 -9.59
CA ALA A 172 4.70 -18.63 -8.73
C ALA A 172 5.99 -17.97 -8.25
N GLY A 173 6.37 -18.18 -7.00
CA GLY A 173 7.60 -17.65 -6.41
C GLY A 173 7.52 -16.21 -5.90
N VAL A 174 6.39 -15.52 -6.06
CA VAL A 174 6.17 -14.18 -5.50
C VAL A 174 5.65 -14.31 -4.07
N PRO A 175 6.34 -13.72 -3.07
CA PRO A 175 5.85 -13.69 -1.70
C PRO A 175 4.51 -12.95 -1.60
N SER A 176 3.66 -13.38 -0.69
CA SER A 176 2.40 -12.69 -0.43
C SER A 176 2.65 -11.27 0.10
N PRO A 177 2.01 -10.23 -0.47
CA PRO A 177 2.11 -8.86 0.06
C PRO A 177 1.64 -8.76 1.51
N LEU A 178 0.75 -9.64 1.94
CA LEU A 178 0.19 -9.66 3.30
C LEU A 178 1.22 -10.05 4.38
N LEU A 179 2.40 -10.59 4.01
CA LEU A 179 3.48 -10.84 4.96
C LEU A 179 3.97 -9.54 5.64
N TRP A 180 3.92 -8.40 4.96
CA TRP A 180 4.20 -7.10 5.56
C TRP A 180 3.21 -6.72 6.68
N GLY A 181 2.05 -7.33 6.74
CA GLY A 181 1.06 -7.20 7.80
C GLY A 181 1.23 -8.22 8.92
N THR A 182 2.42 -8.77 9.15
CA THR A 182 2.72 -9.70 10.23
C THR A 182 3.93 -9.24 11.04
N ASP A 183 3.85 -9.39 12.37
CA ASP A 183 4.93 -9.04 13.30
C ASP A 183 6.22 -9.81 12.97
N ALA A 184 6.10 -11.10 12.60
CA ALA A 184 7.25 -11.94 12.29
C ALA A 184 8.04 -11.42 11.08
N ALA A 185 7.37 -11.13 9.96
CA ALA A 185 8.04 -10.66 8.76
C ALA A 185 8.60 -9.23 8.91
N LEU A 186 7.95 -8.37 9.69
CA LEU A 186 8.48 -7.04 10.02
C LEU A 186 9.78 -7.16 10.84
N ASN A 187 9.80 -8.01 11.85
CA ASN A 187 11.01 -8.25 12.64
C ASN A 187 12.13 -8.91 11.81
N GLU A 188 11.81 -9.84 10.91
CA GLU A 188 12.78 -10.44 10.00
C GLU A 188 13.45 -9.40 9.09
N ARG A 189 12.66 -8.48 8.52
CA ARG A 189 13.12 -7.51 7.52
C ARG A 189 13.78 -6.27 8.11
N LEU A 190 13.30 -5.78 9.24
CA LEU A 190 13.72 -4.50 9.80
C LEU A 190 14.40 -4.63 11.17
N GLY A 191 14.19 -5.75 11.89
CA GLY A 191 14.61 -5.90 13.28
C GLY A 191 16.12 -5.91 13.50
N ALA A 192 16.91 -6.25 12.46
CA ALA A 192 18.37 -6.17 12.54
C ALA A 192 18.90 -4.72 12.63
N ASP A 193 18.21 -3.79 11.95
CA ASP A 193 18.65 -2.40 11.79
C ASP A 193 17.81 -1.39 12.58
N CYS A 194 16.60 -1.79 13.00
CA CYS A 194 15.63 -0.88 13.62
C CYS A 194 15.11 -1.41 14.97
N THR A 195 14.66 -0.48 15.80
CA THR A 195 13.72 -0.75 16.89
C THR A 195 12.30 -0.55 16.34
N ILE A 196 11.42 -1.55 16.51
CA ILE A 196 10.11 -1.58 15.84
C ILE A 196 9.00 -1.49 16.89
N GLU A 197 8.07 -0.56 16.67
CA GLU A 197 6.80 -0.44 17.40
C GLU A 197 5.66 -0.77 16.43
N ILE A 198 4.76 -1.68 16.84
CA ILE A 198 3.65 -2.17 16.00
C ILE A 198 2.34 -1.94 16.75
N THR A 199 1.40 -1.26 16.09
CA THR A 199 0.03 -1.05 16.58
C THR A 199 -0.98 -1.63 15.60
N ARG A 200 -1.93 -2.45 16.09
CA ARG A 200 -3.04 -2.96 15.27
C ARG A 200 -4.13 -1.93 15.21
N LYS A 201 -4.52 -1.53 14.01
CA LYS A 201 -5.58 -0.55 13.76
C LYS A 201 -6.60 -1.07 12.76
N HIS A 202 -7.72 -0.37 12.66
CA HIS A 202 -8.78 -0.68 11.72
C HIS A 202 -9.17 0.55 10.92
N PHE A 203 -9.07 0.46 9.60
CA PHE A 203 -9.78 1.35 8.70
C PHE A 203 -11.20 0.79 8.46
N VAL A 204 -12.19 1.64 8.34
CA VAL A 204 -13.56 1.20 8.07
C VAL A 204 -13.98 1.63 6.67
N PHE A 205 -14.05 0.66 5.76
CA PHE A 205 -14.65 0.87 4.44
C PHE A 205 -16.14 1.16 4.58
N ARG A 206 -16.63 2.19 3.88
CA ARG A 206 -18.01 2.64 3.93
C ARG A 206 -18.58 2.76 2.54
N TYR A 207 -19.66 2.00 2.27
CA TYR A 207 -20.36 1.96 0.99
C TYR A 207 -21.87 1.92 1.23
N ARG A 208 -22.67 2.11 0.18
CA ARG A 208 -24.13 2.03 0.26
C ARG A 208 -24.58 0.60 0.54
N SER A 209 -23.87 -0.38 -0.03
CA SER A 209 -24.15 -1.82 0.11
C SER A 209 -22.89 -2.63 -0.21
N ALA A 210 -22.94 -3.96 0.02
CA ALA A 210 -21.89 -4.87 -0.43
C ALA A 210 -21.75 -4.92 -1.97
N ASP A 211 -22.84 -4.72 -2.70
CA ASP A 211 -22.82 -4.60 -4.15
C ASP A 211 -22.09 -3.32 -4.60
N ASP A 212 -22.35 -2.18 -3.95
CA ASP A 212 -21.67 -0.91 -4.24
C ASP A 212 -20.17 -0.99 -3.96
N PHE A 213 -19.77 -1.68 -2.87
CA PHE A 213 -18.37 -2.03 -2.61
C PHE A 213 -17.78 -2.87 -3.75
N PHE A 214 -18.44 -3.96 -4.11
CA PHE A 214 -17.99 -4.85 -5.16
C PHE A 214 -17.81 -4.10 -6.50
N ASP A 215 -18.84 -3.37 -6.93
CA ASP A 215 -18.83 -2.62 -8.20
C ASP A 215 -17.74 -1.54 -8.22
N THR A 216 -17.48 -0.89 -7.08
CA THR A 216 -16.38 0.07 -6.93
C THR A 216 -15.02 -0.62 -7.10
N PHE A 217 -14.80 -1.76 -6.45
CA PHE A 217 -13.52 -2.45 -6.49
C PHE A 217 -13.21 -3.05 -7.87
N ILE A 218 -14.18 -3.65 -8.55
CA ILE A 218 -13.97 -4.19 -9.91
C ILE A 218 -13.83 -3.10 -10.98
N THR A 219 -14.26 -1.89 -10.68
CA THR A 219 -14.16 -0.75 -11.61
C THR A 219 -12.86 0.03 -11.42
N TYR A 220 -12.45 0.28 -10.18
CA TYR A 220 -11.39 1.25 -9.87
C TYR A 220 -10.13 0.64 -9.26
N TYR A 221 -10.20 -0.54 -8.62
CA TYR A 221 -9.05 -1.17 -7.99
C TYR A 221 -8.35 -2.11 -8.96
N GLY A 222 -7.19 -1.73 -9.46
CA GLY A 222 -6.45 -2.45 -10.51
C GLY A 222 -6.38 -3.97 -10.33
N PRO A 223 -5.98 -4.52 -9.17
CA PRO A 223 -5.94 -5.97 -8.96
C PRO A 223 -7.28 -6.69 -9.16
N THR A 224 -8.37 -6.17 -8.59
CA THR A 224 -9.71 -6.80 -8.77
C THR A 224 -10.28 -6.56 -10.16
N LEU A 225 -10.03 -5.38 -10.76
CA LEU A 225 -10.39 -5.09 -12.14
C LEU A 225 -9.76 -6.10 -13.12
N LYS A 226 -8.45 -6.36 -12.97
CA LYS A 226 -7.74 -7.34 -13.81
C LYS A 226 -8.22 -8.77 -13.55
N ALA A 227 -8.44 -9.13 -12.28
CA ALA A 227 -8.98 -10.45 -11.95
C ALA A 227 -10.37 -10.64 -12.55
N TRP A 228 -11.27 -9.67 -12.39
CA TRP A 228 -12.61 -9.69 -12.97
C TRP A 228 -12.60 -9.84 -14.50
N GLY A 229 -11.70 -9.11 -15.17
CA GLY A 229 -11.55 -9.16 -16.63
C GLY A 229 -11.01 -10.50 -17.16
N ALA A 230 -10.34 -11.29 -16.33
CA ALA A 230 -9.77 -12.57 -16.71
C ALA A 230 -10.75 -13.76 -16.54
N LEU A 231 -11.90 -13.55 -15.87
CA LEU A 231 -12.86 -14.60 -15.56
C LEU A 231 -13.93 -14.75 -16.65
N ASP A 232 -14.37 -15.98 -16.88
CA ASP A 232 -15.59 -16.29 -17.62
C ASP A 232 -16.84 -15.97 -16.79
N ASP A 233 -18.03 -16.15 -17.37
CA ASP A 233 -19.29 -15.76 -16.71
C ASP A 233 -19.55 -16.57 -15.42
N THR A 234 -19.19 -17.85 -15.38
CA THR A 234 -19.31 -18.70 -14.17
C THR A 234 -18.33 -18.22 -13.09
N GLY A 235 -17.09 -17.95 -13.46
CA GLY A 235 -16.07 -17.41 -12.57
C GLY A 235 -16.47 -16.05 -12.02
N LYS A 236 -17.01 -15.16 -12.86
CA LYS A 236 -17.52 -13.84 -12.45
C LYS A 236 -18.67 -13.97 -11.43
N GLN A 237 -19.63 -14.86 -11.67
CA GLN A 237 -20.72 -15.07 -10.73
C GLN A 237 -20.21 -15.57 -9.37
N SER A 238 -19.31 -16.55 -9.37
CA SER A 238 -18.67 -17.05 -8.14
C SER A 238 -17.87 -16.00 -7.41
N PHE A 239 -17.02 -15.25 -8.13
CA PHE A 239 -16.19 -14.16 -7.59
C PHE A 239 -17.03 -13.07 -6.92
N ARG A 240 -18.10 -12.59 -7.61
CA ARG A 240 -19.05 -11.62 -7.06
C ARG A 240 -19.70 -12.15 -5.79
N SER A 241 -20.27 -13.36 -5.84
CA SER A 241 -20.95 -13.97 -4.69
C SER A 241 -20.05 -14.06 -3.46
N GLN A 242 -18.79 -14.46 -3.63
CA GLN A 242 -17.85 -14.60 -2.53
C GLN A 242 -17.43 -13.24 -1.95
N LEU A 243 -17.15 -12.23 -2.77
CA LEU A 243 -16.75 -10.90 -2.30
C LEU A 243 -17.92 -10.15 -1.64
N VAL A 244 -19.13 -10.27 -2.18
CA VAL A 244 -20.33 -9.68 -1.57
C VAL A 244 -20.61 -10.36 -0.23
N ALA A 245 -20.55 -11.70 -0.16
CA ALA A 245 -20.75 -12.45 1.08
C ALA A 245 -19.67 -12.11 2.14
N LEU A 246 -18.42 -11.92 1.73
CA LEU A 246 -17.35 -11.48 2.63
C LEU A 246 -17.66 -10.10 3.21
N ALA A 247 -18.10 -9.15 2.38
CA ALA A 247 -18.42 -7.79 2.81
C ALA A 247 -19.65 -7.77 3.74
N ASP A 248 -20.71 -8.49 3.39
CA ASP A 248 -21.91 -8.60 4.23
C ASP A 248 -21.61 -9.28 5.57
N GLY A 249 -20.81 -10.34 5.57
CA GLY A 249 -20.41 -11.07 6.78
C GLY A 249 -19.57 -10.23 7.76
N ALA A 250 -18.81 -9.26 7.24
CA ALA A 250 -18.00 -8.34 8.04
C ALA A 250 -18.70 -7.00 8.37
N ASN A 251 -19.91 -6.79 7.85
CA ASN A 251 -20.63 -5.53 7.99
C ASN A 251 -21.08 -5.28 9.44
N ARG A 252 -20.84 -4.06 9.93
CA ARG A 252 -21.26 -3.60 11.27
C ARG A 252 -22.39 -2.57 11.24
N ALA A 253 -22.84 -2.16 10.05
CA ALA A 253 -23.89 -1.15 9.91
C ALA A 253 -25.25 -1.77 9.59
N THR A 254 -26.32 -1.02 9.88
CA THR A 254 -27.68 -1.31 9.44
C THR A 254 -28.06 -0.35 8.32
N GLY A 255 -28.56 -0.88 7.20
CA GLY A 255 -28.99 -0.07 6.04
C GLY A 255 -27.88 0.50 5.16
N SER A 256 -26.61 0.18 5.44
CA SER A 256 -25.44 0.52 4.64
C SER A 256 -24.33 -0.50 4.92
N LEU A 257 -23.17 -0.34 4.28
CA LEU A 257 -21.98 -1.15 4.52
C LEU A 257 -20.94 -0.35 5.33
N ALA A 258 -20.48 -0.94 6.45
CA ALA A 258 -19.34 -0.45 7.22
C ALA A 258 -18.46 -1.66 7.63
N VAL A 259 -17.37 -1.86 6.91
CA VAL A 259 -16.51 -3.04 7.07
C VAL A 259 -15.16 -2.63 7.65
N PRO A 260 -14.80 -3.11 8.87
CA PRO A 260 -13.47 -2.89 9.43
C PRO A 260 -12.44 -3.74 8.69
N ALA A 261 -11.36 -3.11 8.29
CA ALA A 261 -10.19 -3.73 7.69
C ALA A 261 -8.99 -3.49 8.60
N GLU A 262 -8.43 -4.56 9.16
CA GLU A 262 -7.28 -4.49 10.04
C GLU A 262 -6.00 -4.22 9.27
N TYR A 263 -5.15 -3.34 9.82
CA TYR A 263 -3.81 -3.09 9.34
C TYR A 263 -2.83 -2.93 10.52
N LEU A 264 -1.55 -3.15 10.25
CA LEU A 264 -0.48 -2.79 11.16
C LEU A 264 0.00 -1.37 10.83
N GLU A 265 -0.04 -0.48 11.83
CA GLU A 265 0.71 0.76 11.86
C GLU A 265 2.05 0.48 12.51
N VAL A 266 3.13 0.78 11.80
CA VAL A 266 4.49 0.42 12.19
C VAL A 266 5.34 1.69 12.24
N VAL A 267 6.07 1.87 13.34
CA VAL A 267 7.13 2.86 13.46
C VAL A 267 8.43 2.12 13.74
N ALA A 268 9.35 2.14 12.78
CA ALA A 268 10.67 1.54 12.94
C ALA A 268 11.72 2.67 13.00
N THR A 269 12.41 2.77 14.14
CA THR A 269 13.50 3.75 14.33
C THR A 269 14.83 3.10 14.01
N LYS A 270 15.54 3.64 13.01
CA LYS A 270 16.87 3.14 12.61
C LYS A 270 17.89 3.40 13.69
N ARG A 271 18.71 2.37 14.01
CA ARG A 271 19.80 2.48 14.99
C ARG A 271 21.01 3.20 14.45
#